data_66c6e76934d60c0cc21a65ce55c1fa07
#
_entry.id   66c6e76934d60c0cc21a65ce55c1fa07
#
_cell.length_a   1.000
_cell.length_b   1.000
_cell.length_c   1.000
_cell.angle_alpha   90.00
_cell.angle_beta   90.00
_cell.angle_gamma   90.00
#
_symmetry.space_group_name_H-M   'P 1'
#
loop_
_entity.id
_entity.type
_entity.pdbx_description
1 polymer ?
#
loop_
_entity_poly.entity_id
_entity_poly.type
_entity_poly.pdbx_seq_one_letter_code
_entity_poly.pdbx_strand_id
1 'polypeptide(L)'
;MIRLVLLLCTLSVLKTYGQIVVYKDDKGQILTKSDSYASGRQTATTATYTQVTFLESPFYTFPVWQEGKVQLDKSGKELDCELAYNLVTSEVLCKFAGDSAVKVITPELFTINNTKFVRLQNSIAGLDYRTYFSIVHNGPTKLWTSLTSQLEPRNSAEEVKTRYYKDLNIQGIYRVKTKYYIQKGDREPKLINLSKKLLLEAFADQAQALESKIPNRQLTTNDVIDIINVYDSLVVANQKSLAHLSKEELFKRSLESQITYPGWVGKQGIYGRVYAGFDVDAQGGIQNVVILSPENIGFGFTAEVKKALENLTNVSPDFKGRYAVPIAFIYTNKKEKSGPHIPINRLPEDRVGDRQMLDEIAVPYVVTMPVIASREVWGYYK
;
A
#
# COMPACT_ATOMS: atom_id res chain seq x y z
N MET A 1 -17.48 21.90 60.29
CA MET A 1 -16.70 21.56 59.04
C MET A 1 -17.35 20.33 58.41
N ILE A 2 -18.27 20.55 57.47
CA ILE A 2 -19.01 19.49 56.76
C ILE A 2 -18.30 19.28 55.43
N ARG A 3 -17.70 18.09 55.22
CA ARG A 3 -17.10 17.68 53.92
C ARG A 3 -18.22 17.18 53.00
N LEU A 4 -18.46 17.96 51.98
CA LEU A 4 -19.36 17.61 50.86
C LEU A 4 -18.59 16.65 49.95
N VAL A 5 -19.00 15.39 49.91
CA VAL A 5 -18.51 14.38 48.94
C VAL A 5 -19.34 14.50 47.68
N LEU A 6 -18.77 15.10 46.64
CA LEU A 6 -19.36 15.14 45.31
C LEU A 6 -19.21 13.75 44.66
N LEU A 7 -20.27 13.00 44.58
CA LEU A 7 -20.37 11.73 43.85
C LEU A 7 -20.54 12.07 42.37
N LEU A 8 -19.47 12.01 41.59
CA LEU A 8 -19.53 12.11 40.14
C LEU A 8 -20.13 10.80 39.60
N CYS A 9 -21.42 10.81 39.32
CA CYS A 9 -22.03 9.76 38.49
C CYS A 9 -21.58 9.95 37.04
N THR A 10 -20.58 9.18 36.60
CA THR A 10 -20.30 9.00 35.17
C THR A 10 -21.45 8.21 34.57
N LEU A 11 -22.33 8.90 33.87
CA LEU A 11 -23.30 8.26 32.96
C LEU A 11 -22.51 7.64 31.82
N SER A 12 -22.24 6.34 31.92
CA SER A 12 -21.88 5.52 30.78
C SER A 12 -23.12 5.45 29.89
N VAL A 13 -23.08 6.17 28.77
CA VAL A 13 -24.07 6.05 27.70
C VAL A 13 -23.88 4.65 27.11
N LEU A 14 -24.58 3.67 27.63
CA LEU A 14 -24.75 2.37 26.99
C LEU A 14 -25.47 2.63 25.66
N LYS A 15 -24.73 2.60 24.55
CA LYS A 15 -25.32 2.49 23.22
C LYS A 15 -26.05 1.14 23.19
N THR A 16 -27.35 1.15 23.44
CA THR A 16 -28.18 -0.01 23.15
C THR A 16 -28.25 -0.16 21.65
N TYR A 17 -27.45 -1.07 21.11
CA TYR A 17 -27.63 -1.52 19.75
C TYR A 17 -28.98 -2.23 19.68
N GLY A 18 -29.90 -1.69 18.88
CA GLY A 18 -31.15 -2.40 18.57
C GLY A 18 -30.83 -3.81 18.09
N GLN A 19 -31.61 -4.78 18.52
CA GLN A 19 -31.38 -6.17 18.20
C GLN A 19 -31.47 -6.37 16.67
N ILE A 20 -30.35 -6.63 16.01
CA ILE A 20 -30.29 -6.93 14.58
C ILE A 20 -30.40 -8.44 14.43
N VAL A 21 -31.44 -8.90 13.75
CA VAL A 21 -31.64 -10.32 13.43
C VAL A 21 -31.52 -10.54 11.95
N VAL A 22 -30.57 -11.38 11.53
CA VAL A 22 -30.36 -11.76 10.13
C VAL A 22 -30.83 -13.20 9.94
N TYR A 23 -31.65 -13.46 8.95
CA TYR A 23 -32.21 -14.78 8.67
C TYR A 23 -32.39 -14.97 7.15
N LYS A 24 -32.55 -16.25 6.74
CA LYS A 24 -33.00 -16.60 5.39
C LYS A 24 -34.49 -16.87 5.39
N ASP A 25 -35.18 -16.38 4.38
CA ASP A 25 -36.57 -16.73 4.14
C ASP A 25 -36.72 -18.08 3.39
N ASP A 26 -37.95 -18.52 3.18
CA ASP A 26 -38.27 -19.77 2.48
C ASP A 26 -37.80 -19.80 1.00
N LYS A 27 -37.47 -18.65 0.44
CA LYS A 27 -36.94 -18.50 -0.90
C LYS A 27 -35.41 -18.39 -0.96
N GLY A 28 -34.75 -18.47 0.21
CA GLY A 28 -33.30 -18.38 0.33
C GLY A 28 -32.74 -16.96 0.35
N GLN A 29 -33.63 -15.93 0.36
CA GLN A 29 -33.21 -14.52 0.42
C GLN A 29 -32.76 -14.17 1.84
N ILE A 30 -31.66 -13.46 1.97
CA ILE A 30 -31.17 -12.94 3.26
C ILE A 30 -31.95 -11.67 3.60
N LEU A 31 -32.50 -11.65 4.82
CA LEU A 31 -33.28 -10.56 5.37
C LEU A 31 -32.70 -10.14 6.72
N THR A 32 -32.69 -8.83 6.94
CA THR A 32 -32.26 -8.22 8.20
C THR A 32 -33.43 -7.51 8.84
N LYS A 33 -33.79 -7.90 10.06
CA LYS A 33 -34.75 -7.17 10.92
C LYS A 33 -34.00 -6.32 11.93
N SER A 34 -34.44 -5.11 12.11
CA SER A 34 -33.92 -4.19 13.12
C SER A 34 -35.06 -3.42 13.77
N ASP A 35 -34.92 -3.14 15.06
CA ASP A 35 -35.83 -2.27 15.74
C ASP A 35 -35.48 -0.81 15.43
N SER A 36 -36.39 -0.10 14.82
CA SER A 36 -36.23 1.32 14.51
C SER A 36 -36.93 2.16 15.56
N TYR A 37 -36.23 3.13 16.11
CA TYR A 37 -36.82 4.19 16.89
C TYR A 37 -37.54 5.17 15.97
N ALA A 38 -38.85 5.19 16.01
CA ALA A 38 -39.60 6.31 15.43
C ALA A 38 -39.44 7.52 16.36
N SER A 39 -38.58 8.49 15.97
CA SER A 39 -38.52 9.79 16.63
C SER A 39 -39.72 10.63 16.22
N GLY A 40 -40.88 10.31 16.76
CA GLY A 40 -42.02 11.22 16.80
C GLY A 40 -41.83 12.26 17.91
N ARG A 41 -42.21 13.52 17.66
CA ARG A 41 -42.21 14.59 18.66
C ARG A 41 -42.71 14.05 20.01
N GLN A 42 -41.85 14.19 21.02
CA GLN A 42 -42.16 13.78 22.39
C GLN A 42 -43.43 14.47 22.92
N THR A 43 -44.46 13.71 23.01
CA THR A 43 -45.39 13.80 24.14
C THR A 43 -45.30 12.44 24.82
N ALA A 44 -44.84 12.49 26.07
CA ALA A 44 -44.48 11.35 26.89
C ALA A 44 -45.53 10.23 26.83
N THR A 45 -45.10 8.99 26.69
CA THR A 45 -45.40 7.80 27.49
C THR A 45 -45.32 6.44 26.75
N THR A 46 -45.26 6.36 25.42
CA THR A 46 -45.11 5.05 24.75
C THR A 46 -44.13 5.15 23.59
N ALA A 47 -42.90 4.67 23.79
CA ALA A 47 -41.96 4.41 22.70
C ALA A 47 -42.51 3.21 21.87
N THR A 48 -43.07 3.47 20.71
CA THR A 48 -43.48 2.43 19.77
C THR A 48 -42.26 1.97 19.00
N TYR A 49 -41.80 0.75 19.27
CA TYR A 49 -40.78 0.09 18.47
C TYR A 49 -41.44 -0.40 17.20
N THR A 50 -40.98 0.11 16.05
CA THR A 50 -41.41 -0.41 14.77
C THR A 50 -40.32 -1.31 14.23
N GLN A 51 -40.60 -2.57 14.03
CA GLN A 51 -39.71 -3.49 13.40
C GLN A 51 -39.65 -3.20 11.89
N VAL A 52 -38.47 -2.95 11.36
CA VAL A 52 -38.23 -2.72 9.94
C VAL A 52 -37.42 -3.85 9.36
N THR A 53 -37.66 -4.15 8.08
CA THR A 53 -36.98 -5.23 7.36
C THR A 53 -36.15 -4.64 6.23
N PHE A 54 -34.96 -5.16 6.03
CA PHE A 54 -34.05 -4.81 4.94
C PHE A 54 -33.68 -6.07 4.17
N LEU A 55 -33.41 -5.93 2.88
CA LEU A 55 -32.80 -6.98 2.07
C LEU A 55 -31.31 -7.05 2.38
N GLU A 56 -30.74 -8.25 2.27
CA GLU A 56 -29.34 -8.58 2.54
C GLU A 56 -28.91 -8.29 3.99
N SER A 57 -27.62 -8.41 4.27
CA SER A 57 -27.05 -8.32 5.61
C SER A 57 -26.00 -7.20 5.69
N PRO A 58 -25.92 -6.48 6.83
CA PRO A 58 -24.79 -5.59 7.11
C PRO A 58 -23.50 -6.38 7.44
N PHE A 59 -23.58 -7.69 7.63
CA PHE A 59 -22.45 -8.53 8.02
C PHE A 59 -21.80 -9.21 6.80
N TYR A 60 -20.53 -9.54 6.95
CA TYR A 60 -19.72 -10.15 5.88
C TYR A 60 -20.20 -11.53 5.48
N THR A 61 -20.68 -12.34 6.43
CA THR A 61 -21.08 -13.74 6.22
C THR A 61 -22.53 -14.01 6.61
N PHE A 62 -23.07 -15.08 6.05
CA PHE A 62 -24.28 -15.73 6.55
C PHE A 62 -24.04 -17.24 6.66
N PRO A 63 -24.29 -17.87 7.82
CA PRO A 63 -24.71 -17.26 9.09
C PRO A 63 -23.78 -16.16 9.60
N VAL A 64 -24.30 -15.22 10.39
CA VAL A 64 -23.55 -14.03 10.83
C VAL A 64 -22.32 -14.41 11.65
N TRP A 65 -22.52 -15.36 12.57
CA TRP A 65 -21.46 -15.85 13.44
C TRP A 65 -20.77 -17.05 12.81
N GLN A 66 -19.45 -16.97 12.71
CA GLN A 66 -18.58 -18.00 12.13
C GLN A 66 -17.42 -18.26 13.07
N GLU A 67 -16.96 -19.51 13.09
CA GLU A 67 -15.69 -19.83 13.70
C GLU A 67 -14.56 -19.09 12.99
N GLY A 68 -13.63 -18.55 13.78
CA GLY A 68 -12.52 -17.79 13.26
C GLY A 68 -11.41 -17.58 14.27
N LYS A 69 -10.42 -16.81 13.88
CA LYS A 69 -9.25 -16.49 14.69
C LYS A 69 -9.02 -15.00 14.70
N VAL A 70 -8.56 -14.49 15.83
CA VAL A 70 -8.17 -13.08 15.97
C VAL A 70 -6.76 -12.97 16.53
N GLN A 71 -6.02 -12.01 16.03
CA GLN A 71 -4.77 -11.54 16.59
C GLN A 71 -4.98 -10.10 17.05
N LEU A 72 -4.98 -9.88 18.36
CA LEU A 72 -5.33 -8.58 18.94
C LEU A 72 -4.17 -7.58 18.86
N ASP A 73 -2.95 -8.07 18.87
CA ASP A 73 -1.74 -7.28 18.88
C ASP A 73 -0.65 -7.85 17.95
N LYS A 74 0.51 -7.20 17.91
CA LYS A 74 1.65 -7.61 17.08
C LYS A 74 2.42 -8.83 17.61
N SER A 75 2.03 -9.40 18.76
CA SER A 75 2.71 -10.57 19.35
C SER A 75 2.57 -11.84 18.51
N GLY A 76 1.63 -11.84 17.55
CA GLY A 76 1.36 -12.97 16.68
C GLY A 76 0.50 -14.06 17.33
N LYS A 77 0.06 -13.88 18.58
CA LYS A 77 -0.80 -14.85 19.25
C LYS A 77 -2.20 -14.82 18.66
N GLU A 78 -2.61 -15.91 18.07
CA GLU A 78 -3.98 -16.13 17.58
C GLU A 78 -4.86 -16.71 18.68
N LEU A 79 -6.10 -16.23 18.74
CA LEU A 79 -7.13 -16.70 19.66
C LEU A 79 -8.32 -17.17 18.83
N ASP A 80 -8.81 -18.39 19.12
CA ASP A 80 -10.02 -18.93 18.51
C ASP A 80 -11.26 -18.29 19.13
N CYS A 81 -12.23 -17.95 18.30
CA CYS A 81 -13.50 -17.34 18.75
C CYS A 81 -14.55 -17.41 17.65
N GLU A 82 -15.83 -17.20 18.02
CA GLU A 82 -16.86 -16.89 17.03
C GLU A 82 -16.80 -15.42 16.65
N LEU A 83 -16.80 -15.15 15.35
CA LEU A 83 -16.66 -13.80 14.78
C LEU A 83 -17.88 -13.40 13.96
N ALA A 84 -18.20 -12.12 14.01
CA ALA A 84 -19.07 -11.43 13.07
C ALA A 84 -18.44 -10.12 12.64
N TYR A 85 -18.29 -9.89 11.34
CA TYR A 85 -17.72 -8.67 10.80
C TYR A 85 -18.83 -7.79 10.19
N ASN A 86 -19.11 -6.66 10.83
CA ASN A 86 -20.09 -5.69 10.36
C ASN A 86 -19.45 -4.74 9.33
N LEU A 87 -19.89 -4.84 8.09
CA LEU A 87 -19.35 -4.06 6.96
C LEU A 87 -19.85 -2.61 6.92
N VAL A 88 -20.93 -2.28 7.68
CA VAL A 88 -21.45 -0.91 7.74
C VAL A 88 -20.64 -0.07 8.74
N THR A 89 -20.34 -0.65 9.91
CA THR A 89 -19.60 0.03 10.97
C THR A 89 -18.11 -0.28 10.98
N SER A 90 -17.68 -1.25 10.15
CA SER A 90 -16.31 -1.81 10.13
C SER A 90 -15.89 -2.40 11.49
N GLU A 91 -16.86 -2.90 12.27
CA GLU A 91 -16.64 -3.46 13.60
C GLU A 91 -16.52 -4.98 13.53
N VAL A 92 -15.55 -5.52 14.26
CA VAL A 92 -15.38 -6.95 14.48
C VAL A 92 -15.99 -7.31 15.83
N LEU A 93 -17.02 -8.12 15.80
CA LEU A 93 -17.69 -8.66 16.99
C LEU A 93 -17.11 -10.04 17.29
N CYS A 94 -16.81 -10.31 18.54
CA CYS A 94 -16.20 -11.57 18.96
C CYS A 94 -16.87 -12.14 20.21
N LYS A 95 -17.04 -13.47 20.22
CA LYS A 95 -17.38 -14.27 21.39
C LYS A 95 -16.25 -15.23 21.66
N PHE A 96 -15.55 -15.06 22.77
CA PHE A 96 -14.51 -15.98 23.19
C PHE A 96 -15.09 -17.21 23.87
N ALA A 97 -14.41 -18.35 23.75
CA ALA A 97 -14.82 -19.58 24.41
C ALA A 97 -14.99 -19.35 25.94
N GLY A 98 -16.14 -19.77 26.47
CA GLY A 98 -16.48 -19.59 27.89
C GLY A 98 -17.01 -18.19 28.27
N ASP A 99 -17.09 -17.26 27.35
CA ASP A 99 -17.68 -15.92 27.58
C ASP A 99 -19.02 -15.81 26.81
N SER A 100 -20.08 -15.49 27.51
CA SER A 100 -21.41 -15.28 26.90
C SER A 100 -21.56 -13.89 26.31
N ALA A 101 -20.65 -12.96 26.64
CA ALA A 101 -20.72 -11.58 26.24
C ALA A 101 -20.10 -11.36 24.83
N VAL A 102 -20.81 -10.62 23.99
CA VAL A 102 -20.29 -10.14 22.71
C VAL A 102 -19.39 -8.94 22.97
N LYS A 103 -18.15 -8.98 22.47
CA LYS A 103 -17.18 -7.90 22.57
C LYS A 103 -16.94 -7.30 21.19
N VAL A 104 -16.95 -5.97 21.11
CA VAL A 104 -16.42 -5.24 19.94
C VAL A 104 -14.92 -5.15 20.11
N ILE A 105 -14.17 -5.66 19.14
CA ILE A 105 -12.72 -5.68 19.17
C ILE A 105 -12.14 -4.96 17.95
N THR A 106 -10.89 -4.52 18.07
CA THR A 106 -10.12 -3.93 16.97
C THR A 106 -8.82 -4.71 16.77
N PRO A 107 -8.90 -5.92 16.20
CA PRO A 107 -7.73 -6.77 16.03
C PRO A 107 -6.77 -6.22 14.97
N GLU A 108 -5.48 -6.59 15.04
CA GLU A 108 -4.52 -6.36 13.96
C GLU A 108 -4.84 -7.24 12.74
N LEU A 109 -5.35 -8.45 13.03
CA LEU A 109 -5.69 -9.44 12.03
C LEU A 109 -6.82 -10.33 12.54
N PHE A 110 -7.71 -10.72 11.63
CA PHE A 110 -8.66 -11.79 11.90
C PHE A 110 -8.91 -12.65 10.66
N THR A 111 -9.30 -13.89 10.89
CA THR A 111 -9.69 -14.83 9.84
C THR A 111 -11.12 -15.26 10.10
N ILE A 112 -11.98 -15.13 9.11
CA ILE A 112 -13.37 -15.54 9.14
C ILE A 112 -13.69 -16.21 7.80
N ASN A 113 -14.32 -17.39 7.83
CA ASN A 113 -14.68 -18.15 6.64
C ASN A 113 -13.49 -18.30 5.67
N ASN A 114 -12.31 -18.67 6.19
CA ASN A 114 -11.03 -18.81 5.47
C ASN A 114 -10.49 -17.54 4.80
N THR A 115 -11.15 -16.39 4.99
CA THR A 115 -10.66 -15.11 4.49
C THR A 115 -9.92 -14.38 5.60
N LYS A 116 -8.67 -14.04 5.31
CA LYS A 116 -7.80 -13.27 6.21
C LYS A 116 -7.96 -11.80 5.97
N PHE A 117 -8.29 -11.07 7.03
CA PHE A 117 -8.40 -9.62 7.06
C PHE A 117 -7.29 -9.03 7.92
N VAL A 118 -6.61 -8.02 7.40
CA VAL A 118 -5.52 -7.34 8.08
C VAL A 118 -5.81 -5.84 8.15
N ARG A 119 -5.32 -5.20 9.19
CA ARG A 119 -5.31 -3.75 9.31
C ARG A 119 -3.97 -3.24 8.79
N LEU A 120 -3.97 -2.48 7.70
CA LEU A 120 -2.76 -1.85 7.20
C LEU A 120 -2.44 -0.64 8.06
N GLN A 121 -1.31 -0.68 8.74
CA GLN A 121 -0.92 0.31 9.75
C GLN A 121 -0.52 1.66 9.19
N ASN A 122 -0.10 1.72 7.94
CA ASN A 122 0.23 2.97 7.29
C ASN A 122 -1.05 3.50 6.66
N SER A 123 -1.54 4.58 7.24
CA SER A 123 -2.75 5.25 6.81
C SER A 123 -2.69 5.58 5.32
N ILE A 124 -3.39 4.78 4.53
CA ILE A 124 -3.77 5.23 3.19
C ILE A 124 -4.59 6.51 3.42
N ALA A 125 -4.12 7.62 2.87
CA ALA A 125 -4.73 8.92 3.09
C ALA A 125 -6.25 8.86 2.87
N GLY A 126 -7.03 9.26 3.87
CA GLY A 126 -8.49 9.28 3.82
C GLY A 126 -9.21 7.99 4.20
N LEU A 127 -8.53 6.96 4.72
CA LEU A 127 -9.19 5.76 5.25
C LEU A 127 -9.32 5.80 6.77
N ASP A 128 -10.47 5.28 7.27
CA ASP A 128 -10.67 5.06 8.71
C ASP A 128 -9.69 3.97 9.20
N TYR A 129 -9.09 4.19 10.36
CA TYR A 129 -8.20 3.22 11.03
C TYR A 129 -8.85 1.85 11.28
N ARG A 130 -10.18 1.77 11.22
CA ARG A 130 -10.96 0.52 11.32
C ARG A 130 -11.12 -0.22 10.00
N THR A 131 -10.57 0.29 8.89
CA THR A 131 -10.68 -0.39 7.61
C THR A 131 -9.79 -1.63 7.59
N TYR A 132 -10.41 -2.77 7.27
CA TYR A 132 -9.72 -4.04 7.09
C TYR A 132 -9.60 -4.38 5.60
N PHE A 133 -8.47 -5.03 5.28
CA PHE A 133 -8.14 -5.44 3.93
C PHE A 133 -7.98 -6.95 3.86
N SER A 134 -8.50 -7.56 2.81
CA SER A 134 -8.20 -8.94 2.46
C SER A 134 -7.29 -8.99 1.24
N ILE A 135 -6.35 -9.95 1.23
CA ILE A 135 -5.47 -10.15 0.09
C ILE A 135 -6.14 -11.07 -0.91
N VAL A 136 -6.28 -10.61 -2.14
CA VAL A 136 -6.86 -11.38 -3.25
C VAL A 136 -5.77 -12.02 -4.09
N HIS A 137 -4.64 -11.33 -4.26
CA HIS A 137 -3.46 -11.84 -4.92
C HIS A 137 -2.22 -11.46 -4.11
N ASN A 138 -1.38 -12.46 -3.82
CA ASN A 138 -0.16 -12.30 -3.03
C ASN A 138 1.06 -12.66 -3.88
N GLY A 139 1.64 -11.65 -4.51
CA GLY A 139 2.83 -11.73 -5.33
C GLY A 139 3.78 -10.57 -5.03
N PRO A 140 4.81 -10.33 -5.86
CA PRO A 140 5.61 -9.11 -5.82
C PRO A 140 4.74 -7.85 -5.89
N THR A 141 3.70 -7.89 -6.73
CA THR A 141 2.60 -6.94 -6.73
C THR A 141 1.37 -7.57 -6.08
N LYS A 142 0.87 -6.97 -5.01
CA LYS A 142 -0.29 -7.48 -4.26
C LYS A 142 -1.57 -6.78 -4.70
N LEU A 143 -2.66 -7.56 -4.76
CA LEU A 143 -4.01 -7.03 -4.91
C LEU A 143 -4.76 -7.18 -3.59
N TRP A 144 -5.15 -6.06 -3.02
CA TRP A 144 -5.94 -5.98 -1.81
C TRP A 144 -7.37 -5.56 -2.11
N THR A 145 -8.30 -6.00 -1.28
CA THR A 145 -9.68 -5.50 -1.27
C THR A 145 -10.07 -5.01 0.11
N SER A 146 -10.89 -3.96 0.16
CA SER A 146 -11.65 -3.62 1.34
C SER A 146 -13.14 -3.65 1.03
N LEU A 147 -13.90 -4.18 1.98
CA LEU A 147 -15.34 -4.34 1.86
C LEU A 147 -16.02 -3.33 2.78
N THR A 148 -17.05 -2.68 2.27
CA THR A 148 -17.97 -1.85 3.04
C THR A 148 -19.39 -2.18 2.62
N SER A 149 -20.36 -1.98 3.49
CA SER A 149 -21.76 -2.10 3.15
C SER A 149 -22.47 -0.78 3.42
N GLN A 150 -23.39 -0.41 2.54
CA GLN A 150 -24.22 0.76 2.69
C GLN A 150 -25.69 0.35 2.61
N LEU A 151 -26.49 0.91 3.52
CA LEU A 151 -27.93 0.77 3.42
C LEU A 151 -28.44 1.78 2.38
N GLU A 152 -28.94 1.27 1.27
CA GLU A 152 -29.60 2.06 0.23
C GLU A 152 -31.13 2.03 0.51
N PRO A 153 -31.76 3.21 0.67
CA PRO A 153 -33.20 3.27 0.88
C PRO A 153 -33.90 2.78 -0.39
N ARG A 154 -35.03 2.17 -0.20
CA ARG A 154 -35.84 1.67 -1.30
C ARG A 154 -36.39 2.84 -2.11
N ASN A 155 -36.02 2.94 -3.38
CA ASN A 155 -36.71 3.80 -4.33
C ASN A 155 -38.03 3.14 -4.73
N SER A 156 -39.13 3.79 -4.45
CA SER A 156 -40.49 3.26 -4.45
C SER A 156 -41.04 2.75 -5.79
N ALA A 157 -40.29 2.87 -6.89
CA ALA A 157 -40.85 2.65 -8.22
C ALA A 157 -40.47 1.35 -8.93
N GLU A 158 -39.28 0.77 -8.73
CA GLU A 158 -38.79 -0.31 -9.60
C GLU A 158 -38.50 -1.66 -8.95
N GLU A 159 -38.11 -1.71 -7.66
CA GLU A 159 -37.59 -2.94 -7.04
C GLU A 159 -38.66 -3.86 -6.43
N VAL A 160 -39.92 -3.45 -6.34
CA VAL A 160 -40.98 -4.26 -5.74
C VAL A 160 -42.06 -4.62 -6.75
N LYS A 161 -41.69 -5.37 -7.75
CA LYS A 161 -42.65 -5.96 -8.68
C LYS A 161 -43.35 -7.21 -8.12
N THR A 162 -42.88 -7.75 -7.00
CA THR A 162 -43.50 -8.95 -6.41
C THR A 162 -44.27 -8.61 -5.14
N ARG A 163 -45.50 -9.12 -5.06
CA ARG A 163 -46.42 -9.00 -3.91
C ARG A 163 -45.73 -9.41 -2.59
N TYR A 164 -44.85 -10.40 -2.63
CA TYR A 164 -44.10 -10.93 -1.50
C TYR A 164 -43.29 -9.88 -0.73
N TYR A 165 -42.61 -8.96 -1.43
CA TYR A 165 -41.81 -7.93 -0.76
C TYR A 165 -42.62 -6.75 -0.24
N LYS A 166 -43.86 -6.56 -0.73
CA LYS A 166 -44.78 -5.55 -0.18
C LYS A 166 -45.24 -5.91 1.22
N ASP A 167 -45.46 -7.21 1.47
CA ASP A 167 -45.98 -7.70 2.74
C ASP A 167 -44.90 -7.69 3.86
N LEU A 168 -43.61 -7.70 3.50
CA LEU A 168 -42.48 -7.69 4.44
C LEU A 168 -42.05 -6.30 4.91
N ASN A 169 -42.70 -5.22 4.47
CA ASN A 169 -42.32 -3.85 4.82
C ASN A 169 -40.84 -3.53 4.65
N ILE A 170 -40.29 -3.91 3.48
CA ILE A 170 -38.87 -3.71 3.20
C ILE A 170 -38.59 -2.21 3.02
N GLN A 171 -37.68 -1.67 3.81
CA GLN A 171 -37.31 -0.26 3.83
C GLN A 171 -36.04 0.07 3.04
N GLY A 172 -35.24 -0.93 2.70
CA GLY A 172 -33.99 -0.76 1.95
C GLY A 172 -33.23 -2.05 1.72
N ILE A 173 -32.06 -1.92 1.15
CA ILE A 173 -31.15 -3.04 0.86
C ILE A 173 -29.74 -2.70 1.31
N TYR A 174 -29.05 -3.64 1.95
CA TYR A 174 -27.63 -3.55 2.22
C TYR A 174 -26.85 -3.93 0.96
N ARG A 175 -26.07 -3.00 0.43
CA ARG A 175 -25.22 -3.25 -0.73
C ARG A 175 -23.77 -3.24 -0.35
N VAL A 176 -23.09 -4.35 -0.60
CA VAL A 176 -21.66 -4.48 -0.40
C VAL A 176 -20.94 -3.78 -1.55
N LYS A 177 -19.98 -2.92 -1.19
CA LYS A 177 -19.09 -2.23 -2.12
C LYS A 177 -17.67 -2.74 -1.89
N THR A 178 -17.02 -3.17 -2.96
CA THR A 178 -15.62 -3.62 -2.93
C THR A 178 -14.75 -2.52 -3.51
N LYS A 179 -13.71 -2.13 -2.76
CA LYS A 179 -12.65 -1.27 -3.24
C LYS A 179 -11.40 -2.11 -3.45
N TYR A 180 -10.67 -1.82 -4.51
CA TYR A 180 -9.46 -2.56 -4.88
C TYR A 180 -8.24 -1.67 -4.74
N TYR A 181 -7.12 -2.26 -4.29
CA TYR A 181 -5.87 -1.54 -4.10
C TYR A 181 -4.71 -2.39 -4.62
N ILE A 182 -3.80 -1.75 -5.36
CA ILE A 182 -2.56 -2.36 -5.81
C ILE A 182 -1.42 -1.88 -4.93
N GLN A 183 -0.59 -2.83 -4.48
CA GLN A 183 0.64 -2.57 -3.73
C GLN A 183 1.82 -3.18 -4.47
N LYS A 184 2.76 -2.36 -4.91
CA LYS A 184 4.01 -2.78 -5.56
C LYS A 184 5.12 -2.88 -4.51
N GLY A 185 5.61 -4.10 -4.25
CA GLY A 185 6.61 -4.33 -3.19
C GLY A 185 6.12 -3.82 -1.83
N ASP A 186 6.96 -3.03 -1.15
CA ASP A 186 6.66 -2.46 0.18
C ASP A 186 6.05 -1.04 0.12
N ARG A 187 5.63 -0.58 -1.06
CA ARG A 187 5.01 0.74 -1.23
C ARG A 187 3.60 0.75 -0.63
N GLU A 188 3.08 1.95 -0.42
CA GLU A 188 1.69 2.12 0.03
C GLU A 188 0.70 1.60 -1.01
N PRO A 189 -0.35 0.87 -0.57
CA PRO A 189 -1.42 0.44 -1.46
C PRO A 189 -2.13 1.64 -2.09
N LYS A 190 -2.30 1.63 -3.42
CA LYS A 190 -3.03 2.66 -4.18
C LYS A 190 -4.39 2.16 -4.59
N LEU A 191 -5.42 2.97 -4.36
CA LEU A 191 -6.79 2.69 -4.80
C LEU A 191 -6.85 2.63 -6.33
N ILE A 192 -7.51 1.59 -6.84
CA ILE A 192 -7.78 1.43 -8.27
C ILE A 192 -9.25 1.11 -8.54
N ASN A 193 -9.69 1.37 -9.75
CA ASN A 193 -10.93 0.82 -10.28
C ASN A 193 -10.60 -0.24 -11.34
N LEU A 194 -11.52 -1.20 -11.55
CA LEU A 194 -11.35 -2.27 -12.53
C LEU A 194 -11.59 -1.75 -13.96
N SER A 195 -10.74 -0.81 -14.42
CA SER A 195 -10.78 -0.23 -15.75
C SER A 195 -9.41 -0.21 -16.39
N LYS A 196 -9.34 -0.40 -17.70
CA LYS A 196 -8.10 -0.40 -18.49
C LYS A 196 -7.27 0.86 -18.23
N LYS A 197 -7.91 2.04 -18.29
CA LYS A 197 -7.22 3.32 -18.12
C LYS A 197 -6.48 3.40 -16.77
N LEU A 198 -7.18 3.09 -15.67
CA LEU A 198 -6.61 3.22 -14.33
C LEU A 198 -5.57 2.13 -14.01
N LEU A 199 -5.68 0.94 -14.63
CA LEU A 199 -4.63 -0.06 -14.55
C LEU A 199 -3.36 0.37 -15.30
N LEU A 200 -3.49 0.97 -16.49
CA LEU A 200 -2.34 1.51 -17.21
C LEU A 200 -1.67 2.66 -16.44
N GLU A 201 -2.44 3.50 -15.77
CA GLU A 201 -1.91 4.53 -14.87
C GLU A 201 -1.19 3.92 -13.64
N ALA A 202 -1.76 2.86 -13.05
CA ALA A 202 -1.13 2.15 -11.93
C ALA A 202 0.18 1.44 -12.35
N PHE A 203 0.26 0.98 -13.60
CA PHE A 203 1.41 0.29 -14.20
C PHE A 203 2.11 1.15 -15.26
N ALA A 204 2.22 2.46 -15.02
CA ALA A 204 2.76 3.43 -16.01
C ALA A 204 4.16 3.04 -16.52
N ASP A 205 4.98 2.42 -15.66
CA ASP A 205 6.31 1.92 -15.96
C ASP A 205 6.34 0.78 -17.02
N GLN A 206 5.21 0.08 -17.23
CA GLN A 206 5.05 -0.99 -18.22
C GLN A 206 3.81 -0.79 -19.09
N ALA A 207 3.23 0.40 -19.12
CA ALA A 207 1.93 0.68 -19.76
C ALA A 207 1.91 0.25 -21.23
N GLN A 208 2.96 0.56 -22.00
CA GLN A 208 3.04 0.23 -23.42
C GLN A 208 3.01 -1.30 -23.66
N ALA A 209 3.72 -2.07 -22.84
CA ALA A 209 3.75 -3.53 -22.95
C ALA A 209 2.44 -4.19 -22.51
N LEU A 210 1.71 -3.53 -21.58
CA LEU A 210 0.45 -4.03 -21.04
C LEU A 210 -0.77 -3.61 -21.89
N GLU A 211 -0.69 -2.56 -22.67
CA GLU A 211 -1.82 -1.97 -23.38
C GLU A 211 -2.57 -2.99 -24.25
N SER A 212 -1.85 -3.84 -24.99
CA SER A 212 -2.41 -4.89 -25.83
C SER A 212 -2.93 -6.10 -25.04
N LYS A 213 -2.54 -6.24 -23.79
CA LYS A 213 -2.92 -7.38 -22.92
C LYS A 213 -4.18 -7.12 -22.10
N ILE A 214 -4.54 -5.85 -21.92
CA ILE A 214 -5.72 -5.46 -21.15
C ILE A 214 -6.95 -5.39 -22.06
N PRO A 215 -8.01 -6.17 -21.77
CA PRO A 215 -9.24 -6.15 -22.58
C PRO A 215 -9.95 -4.79 -22.57
N ASN A 216 -10.59 -4.47 -23.69
CA ASN A 216 -11.44 -3.27 -23.80
C ASN A 216 -12.88 -3.53 -23.33
N ARG A 217 -13.04 -4.02 -22.10
CA ARG A 217 -14.34 -4.26 -21.44
C ARG A 217 -14.24 -3.97 -19.96
N GLN A 218 -15.36 -4.00 -19.27
CA GLN A 218 -15.37 -4.04 -17.80
C GLN A 218 -14.50 -5.21 -17.33
N LEU A 219 -13.51 -4.91 -16.50
CA LEU A 219 -12.58 -5.92 -15.99
C LEU A 219 -13.17 -6.64 -14.78
N THR A 220 -12.89 -7.93 -14.68
CA THR A 220 -13.14 -8.75 -13.49
C THR A 220 -11.91 -8.76 -12.59
N THR A 221 -12.08 -9.23 -11.37
CA THR A 221 -10.96 -9.43 -10.44
C THR A 221 -9.90 -10.38 -11.02
N ASN A 222 -10.34 -11.45 -11.71
CA ASN A 222 -9.41 -12.41 -12.34
C ASN A 222 -8.62 -11.75 -13.48
N ASP A 223 -9.26 -10.90 -14.31
CA ASP A 223 -8.52 -10.15 -15.33
C ASP A 223 -7.39 -9.30 -14.71
N VAL A 224 -7.67 -8.66 -13.58
CA VAL A 224 -6.66 -7.85 -12.88
C VAL A 224 -5.52 -8.70 -12.33
N ILE A 225 -5.83 -9.88 -11.78
CA ILE A 225 -4.81 -10.84 -11.32
C ILE A 225 -3.92 -11.28 -12.48
N ASP A 226 -4.51 -11.62 -13.63
CA ASP A 226 -3.76 -12.01 -14.82
C ASP A 226 -2.85 -10.88 -15.31
N ILE A 227 -3.35 -9.64 -15.31
CA ILE A 227 -2.57 -8.46 -15.68
C ILE A 227 -1.42 -8.24 -14.69
N ILE A 228 -1.65 -8.41 -13.39
CA ILE A 228 -0.60 -8.32 -12.35
C ILE A 228 0.48 -9.38 -12.61
N ASN A 229 0.12 -10.62 -12.91
CA ASN A 229 1.08 -11.68 -13.21
C ASN A 229 1.93 -11.35 -14.45
N VAL A 230 1.31 -10.80 -15.50
CA VAL A 230 2.04 -10.32 -16.68
C VAL A 230 2.97 -9.17 -16.31
N TYR A 231 2.49 -8.19 -15.55
CA TYR A 231 3.30 -7.07 -15.07
C TYR A 231 4.51 -7.54 -14.26
N ASP A 232 4.32 -8.42 -13.26
CA ASP A 232 5.40 -8.96 -12.44
C ASP A 232 6.42 -9.73 -13.28
N SER A 233 5.96 -10.47 -14.31
CA SER A 233 6.84 -11.16 -15.26
C SER A 233 7.69 -10.18 -16.09
N LEU A 234 7.10 -9.06 -16.54
CA LEU A 234 7.82 -8.00 -17.26
C LEU A 234 8.84 -7.32 -16.35
N VAL A 235 8.49 -7.03 -15.11
CA VAL A 235 9.41 -6.45 -14.12
C VAL A 235 10.59 -7.39 -13.86
N VAL A 236 10.35 -8.69 -13.69
CA VAL A 236 11.41 -9.69 -13.52
C VAL A 236 12.29 -9.82 -14.76
N ALA A 237 11.70 -9.80 -15.96
CA ALA A 237 12.44 -9.83 -17.22
C ALA A 237 13.34 -8.59 -17.36
N ASN A 238 12.80 -7.41 -17.02
CA ASN A 238 13.56 -6.18 -17.01
C ASN A 238 14.65 -6.18 -15.93
N GLN A 239 14.37 -6.71 -14.72
CA GLN A 239 15.39 -6.87 -13.69
C GLN A 239 16.49 -7.86 -14.09
N LYS A 240 16.17 -8.92 -14.84
CA LYS A 240 17.19 -9.83 -15.41
C LYS A 240 18.04 -9.10 -16.46
N SER A 241 17.45 -8.26 -17.29
CA SER A 241 18.17 -7.38 -18.21
C SER A 241 19.06 -6.37 -17.46
N LEU A 242 18.54 -5.78 -16.38
CA LEU A 242 19.25 -4.91 -15.43
C LEU A 242 20.44 -5.59 -14.75
N ALA A 243 20.20 -6.81 -14.25
CA ALA A 243 21.26 -7.62 -13.67
C ALA A 243 22.36 -7.94 -14.69
N HIS A 244 22.08 -7.83 -15.99
CA HIS A 244 23.07 -7.98 -17.05
C HIS A 244 23.97 -6.77 -17.18
N LEU A 245 23.44 -5.54 -17.31
CA LEU A 245 24.30 -4.36 -17.44
C LEU A 245 25.11 -4.07 -16.16
N SER A 246 24.50 -4.25 -14.98
CA SER A 246 25.22 -4.14 -13.71
C SER A 246 26.31 -5.19 -13.53
N LYS A 247 26.18 -6.35 -14.17
CA LYS A 247 27.17 -7.46 -14.13
C LYS A 247 28.14 -7.42 -15.28
N GLU A 248 27.97 -6.51 -16.23
CA GLU A 248 28.94 -6.37 -17.31
C GLU A 248 30.21 -5.73 -16.75
N GLU A 249 31.19 -6.55 -16.54
CA GLU A 249 32.51 -6.16 -16.00
C GLU A 249 33.13 -5.00 -16.76
N LEU A 250 32.98 -4.96 -18.09
CA LEU A 250 33.56 -3.92 -18.94
C LEU A 250 32.89 -2.56 -18.68
N PHE A 251 31.55 -2.51 -18.59
CA PHE A 251 30.82 -1.28 -18.26
C PHE A 251 31.23 -0.76 -16.87
N LYS A 252 31.20 -1.64 -15.89
CA LYS A 252 31.52 -1.28 -14.49
C LYS A 252 32.95 -0.78 -14.37
N ARG A 253 33.94 -1.54 -14.88
CA ARG A 253 35.37 -1.17 -14.84
C ARG A 253 35.64 0.11 -15.61
N SER A 254 35.02 0.28 -16.79
CA SER A 254 35.19 1.50 -17.59
C SER A 254 34.68 2.70 -16.83
N LEU A 255 33.50 2.61 -16.20
CA LEU A 255 32.92 3.71 -15.43
C LEU A 255 33.75 3.99 -14.17
N GLU A 256 34.10 2.96 -13.39
CA GLU A 256 34.97 3.07 -12.22
C GLU A 256 36.33 3.73 -12.54
N SER A 257 36.93 3.40 -13.68
CA SER A 257 38.22 3.94 -14.08
C SER A 257 38.20 5.40 -14.52
N GLN A 258 37.04 5.88 -14.94
CA GLN A 258 36.85 7.26 -15.43
C GLN A 258 36.36 8.23 -14.34
N ILE A 259 35.78 7.73 -13.24
CA ILE A 259 35.32 8.57 -12.16
C ILE A 259 36.46 8.84 -11.18
N THR A 260 36.82 10.10 -11.03
CA THR A 260 37.84 10.51 -10.06
C THR A 260 37.18 11.16 -8.86
N TYR A 261 37.58 10.72 -7.66
CA TYR A 261 37.17 11.43 -6.45
C TYR A 261 37.82 12.82 -6.42
N PRO A 262 37.09 13.94 -6.33
CA PRO A 262 37.69 15.27 -6.30
C PRO A 262 38.61 15.43 -5.06
N GLY A 263 39.93 15.48 -5.29
CA GLY A 263 40.92 15.34 -4.23
C GLY A 263 40.85 16.41 -3.13
N TRP A 264 40.47 17.65 -3.49
CA TRP A 264 40.27 18.71 -2.49
C TRP A 264 39.06 18.45 -1.59
N VAL A 265 38.01 17.84 -2.12
CA VAL A 265 36.78 17.45 -1.38
C VAL A 265 37.10 16.32 -0.41
N GLY A 266 37.84 15.32 -0.87
CA GLY A 266 38.27 14.20 -0.05
C GLY A 266 39.17 14.64 1.12
N LYS A 267 40.05 15.61 0.91
CA LYS A 267 40.88 16.21 1.99
C LYS A 267 40.04 16.91 3.07
N GLN A 268 38.82 17.31 2.77
CA GLN A 268 37.88 17.90 3.72
C GLN A 268 36.92 16.88 4.35
N GLY A 269 37.09 15.59 4.09
CA GLY A 269 36.22 14.53 4.62
C GLY A 269 34.78 14.60 4.10
N ILE A 270 34.57 15.15 2.90
CA ILE A 270 33.25 15.30 2.31
C ILE A 270 32.99 14.09 1.40
N TYR A 271 31.87 13.42 1.57
CA TYR A 271 31.43 12.25 0.83
C TYR A 271 29.96 12.39 0.43
N GLY A 272 29.48 11.56 -0.49
CA GLY A 272 28.09 11.68 -0.96
C GLY A 272 27.77 10.73 -2.08
N ARG A 273 26.50 10.63 -2.46
CA ARG A 273 26.02 9.80 -3.57
C ARG A 273 25.40 10.67 -4.64
N VAL A 274 25.77 10.40 -5.89
CA VAL A 274 25.20 11.03 -7.08
C VAL A 274 24.39 9.99 -7.84
N TYR A 275 23.20 10.34 -8.25
CA TYR A 275 22.40 9.55 -9.17
C TYR A 275 22.43 10.20 -10.54
N ALA A 276 22.82 9.43 -11.56
CA ALA A 276 22.84 9.87 -12.95
C ALA A 276 21.94 8.97 -13.80
N GLY A 277 21.23 9.58 -14.75
CA GLY A 277 20.43 8.89 -15.75
C GLY A 277 21.14 8.94 -17.10
N PHE A 278 20.98 7.90 -17.92
CA PHE A 278 21.48 7.83 -19.30
C PHE A 278 20.64 6.85 -20.11
N ASP A 279 20.73 6.98 -21.43
CA ASP A 279 20.09 6.08 -22.38
C ASP A 279 21.17 5.32 -23.14
N VAL A 280 20.92 4.04 -23.43
CA VAL A 280 21.72 3.23 -24.35
C VAL A 280 20.91 3.06 -25.63
N ASP A 281 21.46 3.50 -26.75
CA ASP A 281 20.82 3.39 -28.07
C ASP A 281 20.92 1.98 -28.70
N ALA A 282 20.34 1.82 -29.89
CA ALA A 282 20.34 0.54 -30.59
C ALA A 282 21.74 0.10 -31.09
N GLN A 283 22.73 0.98 -31.09
CA GLN A 283 24.11 0.74 -31.43
C GLN A 283 25.03 0.56 -30.20
N GLY A 284 24.44 0.66 -28.99
CA GLY A 284 25.15 0.59 -27.71
C GLY A 284 25.78 1.92 -27.29
N GLY A 285 25.47 3.02 -27.98
CA GLY A 285 25.98 4.35 -27.66
C GLY A 285 25.27 4.92 -26.41
N ILE A 286 26.04 5.55 -25.51
CA ILE A 286 25.47 6.22 -24.34
C ILE A 286 25.06 7.64 -24.72
N GLN A 287 23.81 7.97 -24.45
CA GLN A 287 23.19 9.24 -24.81
C GLN A 287 22.34 9.80 -23.65
N ASN A 288 21.91 11.05 -23.78
CA ASN A 288 21.00 11.72 -22.84
C ASN A 288 21.45 11.64 -21.37
N VAL A 289 22.74 11.82 -21.12
CA VAL A 289 23.30 11.81 -19.76
C VAL A 289 22.76 13.00 -18.95
N VAL A 290 22.04 12.70 -17.88
CA VAL A 290 21.43 13.68 -16.98
C VAL A 290 21.77 13.38 -15.53
N ILE A 291 21.96 14.41 -14.72
CA ILE A 291 22.09 14.24 -13.28
C ILE A 291 20.69 14.25 -12.66
N LEU A 292 20.34 13.16 -12.00
CA LEU A 292 19.05 12.99 -11.31
C LEU A 292 19.09 13.54 -9.88
N SER A 293 20.27 13.57 -9.29
CA SER A 293 20.50 14.23 -7.99
C SER A 293 20.24 15.73 -8.10
N PRO A 294 19.87 16.42 -7.00
CA PRO A 294 19.71 17.88 -6.99
C PRO A 294 20.97 18.61 -7.49
N GLU A 295 20.78 19.65 -8.27
CA GLU A 295 21.88 20.40 -8.93
C GLU A 295 22.90 20.99 -7.95
N ASN A 296 22.50 21.27 -6.73
CA ASN A 296 23.34 21.90 -5.72
C ASN A 296 24.08 20.93 -4.79
N ILE A 297 24.25 19.68 -5.17
CA ILE A 297 25.14 18.77 -4.44
C ILE A 297 26.55 19.38 -4.33
N GLY A 298 27.00 20.13 -5.34
CA GLY A 298 28.26 20.85 -5.33
C GLY A 298 29.49 19.93 -5.27
N PHE A 299 30.63 20.48 -4.91
CA PHE A 299 31.87 19.77 -4.68
C PHE A 299 32.44 18.99 -5.88
N GLY A 300 31.91 19.17 -7.09
CA GLY A 300 32.39 18.54 -8.33
C GLY A 300 31.96 17.10 -8.56
N PHE A 301 31.29 16.42 -7.63
CA PHE A 301 30.86 15.05 -7.79
C PHE A 301 29.97 14.83 -9.02
N THR A 302 28.99 15.71 -9.22
CA THR A 302 28.09 15.64 -10.38
C THR A 302 28.81 15.82 -11.71
N ALA A 303 29.79 16.72 -11.76
CA ALA A 303 30.61 16.97 -12.95
C ALA A 303 31.45 15.75 -13.32
N GLU A 304 32.08 15.11 -12.33
CA GLU A 304 32.87 13.89 -12.54
C GLU A 304 32.02 12.75 -13.06
N VAL A 305 30.85 12.52 -12.47
CA VAL A 305 29.93 11.45 -12.90
C VAL A 305 29.41 11.70 -14.31
N LYS A 306 28.98 12.93 -14.61
CA LYS A 306 28.52 13.30 -15.96
C LYS A 306 29.60 13.09 -17.01
N LYS A 307 30.80 13.63 -16.77
CA LYS A 307 31.97 13.49 -17.65
C LYS A 307 32.32 12.03 -17.88
N ALA A 308 32.29 11.19 -16.83
CA ALA A 308 32.63 9.78 -16.95
C ALA A 308 31.63 9.03 -17.83
N LEU A 309 30.32 9.29 -17.65
CA LEU A 309 29.26 8.66 -18.48
C LEU A 309 29.33 9.13 -19.95
N GLU A 310 29.59 10.43 -20.19
CA GLU A 310 29.71 10.99 -21.53
C GLU A 310 30.97 10.44 -22.28
N ASN A 311 32.01 10.05 -21.56
CA ASN A 311 33.25 9.49 -22.12
C ASN A 311 33.24 7.96 -22.23
N LEU A 312 32.18 7.29 -21.75
CA LEU A 312 32.12 5.83 -21.91
C LEU A 312 32.03 5.45 -23.37
N THR A 313 32.87 4.48 -23.75
CA THR A 313 32.75 3.81 -25.03
C THR A 313 31.46 2.98 -25.08
N ASN A 314 31.03 2.64 -26.32
CA ASN A 314 29.80 1.87 -26.53
C ASN A 314 29.76 0.60 -25.66
N VAL A 315 28.60 0.34 -25.08
CA VAL A 315 28.26 -0.94 -24.45
C VAL A 315 27.63 -1.88 -25.48
N SER A 316 27.36 -3.14 -25.14
CA SER A 316 26.69 -4.04 -26.08
C SER A 316 25.29 -3.46 -26.45
N PRO A 317 24.91 -3.52 -27.76
CA PRO A 317 23.56 -3.15 -28.22
C PRO A 317 22.42 -3.90 -27.51
N ASP A 318 22.71 -5.07 -26.94
CA ASP A 318 21.74 -5.86 -26.17
C ASP A 318 21.23 -5.13 -24.91
N PHE A 319 21.98 -4.11 -24.46
CA PHE A 319 21.60 -3.27 -23.30
C PHE A 319 20.81 -2.02 -23.68
N LYS A 320 20.23 -1.97 -24.87
CA LYS A 320 19.37 -0.84 -25.24
C LYS A 320 18.31 -0.59 -24.17
N GLY A 321 18.27 0.65 -23.64
CA GLY A 321 17.32 1.00 -22.59
C GLY A 321 17.63 2.33 -21.91
N ARG A 322 16.85 2.67 -20.90
CA ARG A 322 17.02 3.86 -20.08
C ARG A 322 17.42 3.46 -18.67
N TYR A 323 18.53 3.99 -18.18
CA TYR A 323 19.17 3.57 -16.95
C TYR A 323 19.36 4.71 -15.98
N ALA A 324 19.41 4.37 -14.69
CA ALA A 324 19.87 5.25 -13.61
C ALA A 324 20.94 4.49 -12.82
N VAL A 325 22.06 5.15 -12.55
CA VAL A 325 23.17 4.56 -11.79
C VAL A 325 23.47 5.40 -10.56
N PRO A 326 23.49 4.81 -9.36
CA PRO A 326 23.99 5.44 -8.15
C PRO A 326 25.52 5.32 -8.09
N ILE A 327 26.20 6.45 -7.87
CA ILE A 327 27.64 6.53 -7.69
C ILE A 327 27.91 7.02 -6.27
N ALA A 328 28.49 6.16 -5.44
CA ALA A 328 28.81 6.47 -4.06
C ALA A 328 30.27 6.87 -3.90
N PHE A 329 30.53 8.13 -3.56
CA PHE A 329 31.83 8.63 -3.17
C PHE A 329 32.06 8.34 -1.69
N ILE A 330 32.89 7.34 -1.39
CA ILE A 330 33.13 6.82 -0.05
C ILE A 330 34.43 7.39 0.52
N TYR A 331 34.35 8.04 1.67
CA TYR A 331 35.51 8.56 2.37
C TYR A 331 35.99 7.61 3.48
N THR A 332 37.28 7.35 3.54
CA THR A 332 37.87 6.55 4.61
C THR A 332 39.15 7.20 5.12
N ASN A 333 39.19 7.54 6.41
CA ASN A 333 40.43 7.94 7.07
C ASN A 333 40.95 6.81 7.96
N LYS A 334 42.11 6.27 7.64
CA LYS A 334 42.71 5.14 8.40
C LYS A 334 43.01 5.46 9.85
N LYS A 335 43.05 6.72 10.27
CA LYS A 335 43.21 7.13 11.67
C LYS A 335 41.90 7.19 12.45
N GLU A 336 40.76 7.12 11.75
CA GLU A 336 39.44 7.05 12.38
C GLU A 336 39.07 5.60 12.74
N LYS A 337 38.47 5.40 13.92
CA LYS A 337 38.00 4.09 14.36
C LYS A 337 36.61 3.74 13.76
N SER A 338 35.91 4.73 13.20
CA SER A 338 34.55 4.60 12.66
C SER A 338 34.43 3.79 11.37
N GLY A 339 35.56 3.53 10.69
CA GLY A 339 35.56 2.87 9.39
C GLY A 339 35.20 3.80 8.22
N PRO A 340 34.77 3.24 7.09
CA PRO A 340 34.40 4.03 5.92
C PRO A 340 33.09 4.81 6.11
N HIS A 341 33.07 6.05 5.68
CA HIS A 341 31.88 6.89 5.62
C HIS A 341 31.15 6.62 4.29
N ILE A 342 30.06 5.88 4.36
CA ILE A 342 29.23 5.49 3.23
C ILE A 342 28.02 6.42 3.15
N PRO A 343 27.70 6.98 1.96
CA PRO A 343 26.53 7.84 1.81
C PRO A 343 25.22 7.10 2.13
N ILE A 344 24.32 7.76 2.83
CA ILE A 344 22.97 7.23 3.15
C ILE A 344 21.85 7.93 2.38
N ASN A 345 22.16 9.03 1.68
CA ASN A 345 21.17 9.74 0.88
C ASN A 345 20.60 8.85 -0.24
N ARG A 346 19.30 9.00 -0.49
CA ARG A 346 18.57 8.25 -1.53
C ARG A 346 17.86 9.22 -2.47
N LEU A 347 17.74 8.82 -3.73
CA LEU A 347 16.97 9.56 -4.71
C LEU A 347 15.47 9.33 -4.47
N PRO A 348 14.63 10.38 -4.44
CA PRO A 348 13.18 10.22 -4.50
C PRO A 348 12.75 9.48 -5.76
N GLU A 349 11.78 8.57 -5.63
CA GLU A 349 11.37 7.69 -6.72
C GLU A 349 10.81 8.42 -7.94
N ASP A 350 10.14 9.54 -7.72
CA ASP A 350 9.59 10.40 -8.78
C ASP A 350 10.67 10.97 -9.70
N ARG A 351 11.92 11.10 -9.22
CA ARG A 351 13.05 11.55 -10.03
C ARG A 351 13.71 10.46 -10.89
N VAL A 352 13.54 9.21 -10.53
CA VAL A 352 14.03 8.08 -11.34
C VAL A 352 13.23 7.95 -12.63
N GLY A 353 11.93 8.23 -12.55
CA GLY A 353 11.01 8.11 -13.68
C GLY A 353 10.89 6.66 -14.16
N ASP A 354 10.95 6.48 -15.47
CA ASP A 354 10.90 5.18 -16.16
C ASP A 354 12.28 4.52 -16.34
N ARG A 355 13.34 5.11 -15.76
CA ARG A 355 14.70 4.57 -15.82
C ARG A 355 14.88 3.36 -14.93
N GLN A 356 15.70 2.47 -15.39
CA GLN A 356 16.08 1.26 -14.68
C GLN A 356 17.26 1.57 -13.75
N MET A 357 17.11 1.29 -12.45
CA MET A 357 18.17 1.49 -11.46
C MET A 357 19.20 0.37 -11.54
N LEU A 358 20.46 0.74 -11.77
CA LEU A 358 21.62 -0.18 -11.74
C LEU A 358 22.17 -0.33 -10.33
N ASP A 359 23.06 -1.31 -10.15
CA ASP A 359 23.80 -1.47 -8.90
C ASP A 359 24.71 -0.27 -8.64
N GLU A 360 24.92 0.01 -7.37
CA GLU A 360 25.77 1.13 -6.94
C GLU A 360 27.24 0.89 -7.31
N ILE A 361 27.87 1.92 -7.84
CA ILE A 361 29.31 1.96 -8.08
C ILE A 361 29.97 2.76 -6.97
N ALA A 362 30.95 2.14 -6.29
CA ALA A 362 31.69 2.75 -5.21
C ALA A 362 32.98 3.41 -5.71
N VAL A 363 33.17 4.68 -5.37
CA VAL A 363 34.39 5.45 -5.66
C VAL A 363 35.08 5.76 -4.34
N PRO A 364 36.06 4.95 -3.89
CA PRO A 364 36.69 5.13 -2.61
C PRO A 364 37.76 6.23 -2.63
N TYR A 365 37.83 7.00 -1.56
CA TYR A 365 38.93 7.92 -1.26
C TYR A 365 39.53 7.60 0.10
N VAL A 366 40.73 7.06 0.12
CA VAL A 366 41.39 6.57 1.36
C VAL A 366 42.55 7.51 1.71
N VAL A 367 42.53 8.04 2.94
CA VAL A 367 43.58 8.92 3.46
C VAL A 367 44.13 8.44 4.80
N THR A 368 45.30 8.94 5.16
CA THR A 368 45.91 8.80 6.48
C THR A 368 46.31 10.18 6.94
N MET A 369 45.38 10.90 7.54
CA MET A 369 45.56 12.30 7.97
C MET A 369 44.95 12.51 9.36
N PRO A 370 45.21 13.64 10.06
CA PRO A 370 44.51 13.95 11.29
C PRO A 370 43.00 13.82 11.15
N VAL A 371 42.33 13.31 12.16
CA VAL A 371 40.88 13.12 12.16
C VAL A 371 40.22 14.50 12.03
N ILE A 372 39.34 14.62 11.05
CA ILE A 372 38.53 15.80 10.79
C ILE A 372 37.05 15.42 10.84
N ALA A 373 36.18 16.40 11.08
CA ALA A 373 34.74 16.16 10.99
C ALA A 373 34.34 15.88 9.53
N SER A 374 34.08 14.62 9.22
CA SER A 374 33.55 14.21 7.92
C SER A 374 32.07 14.52 7.82
N ARG A 375 31.60 14.87 6.60
CA ARG A 375 30.21 15.17 6.37
C ARG A 375 29.71 14.61 5.03
N GLU A 376 28.48 14.11 5.06
CA GLU A 376 27.77 13.75 3.84
C GLU A 376 27.23 15.00 3.13
N VAL A 377 27.36 15.03 1.81
CA VAL A 377 26.69 16.03 1.00
C VAL A 377 25.24 15.60 0.84
N TRP A 378 24.35 16.23 1.57
CA TRP A 378 22.92 16.09 1.41
C TRP A 378 22.45 16.90 0.21
N GLY A 379 21.99 16.23 -0.83
CA GLY A 379 20.99 16.83 -1.67
C GLY A 379 19.70 17.02 -0.85
N TYR A 380 18.70 17.71 -1.37
CA TYR A 380 17.44 18.07 -0.71
C TYR A 380 16.57 16.91 -0.23
N TYR A 381 17.15 15.84 0.22
CA TYR A 381 16.44 14.68 0.73
C TYR A 381 16.29 14.81 2.24
N LYS A 382 15.31 15.57 2.65
CA LYS A 382 14.75 15.50 3.98
C LYS A 382 13.37 14.87 3.91
#